data_47e2dfb00b80035ffa8ab1d9bf6bffae
#
_entry.id   47e2dfb00b80035ffa8ab1d9bf6bffae
#
_cell.length_a   1.000
_cell.length_b   1.000
_cell.length_c   1.000
_cell.angle_alpha   90.00
_cell.angle_beta   90.00
_cell.angle_gamma   90.00
#
_symmetry.space_group_name_H-M   'P 1'
#
loop_
_entity.id
_entity.type
_entity.pdbx_description
1 polymer ?
#
loop_
_entity_poly.entity_id
_entity_poly.type
_entity_poly.pdbx_seq_one_letter_code
_entity_poly.pdbx_strand_id
1 'polypeptide(L)'
;YTIPAEIVYPKYFHKRGMFAAARTGDDENPERASSATQFYIVTGKFFTEMELDKMEKEQGITFTPKQRQAYMLEGGTPHLDGKYTIFGEVVSGMKAVDKIQFTETNADDRPVKNIKIKSMKIVNK
;
A
#
# COMPACT_ATOMS: atom_id res chain seq x y z
N TYR A 1 -2.39 20.35 2.80
CA TYR A 1 -1.90 20.19 4.17
C TYR A 1 -1.61 18.74 4.51
N THR A 2 -0.90 18.51 5.59
CA THR A 2 -0.52 17.18 6.05
C THR A 2 -1.11 16.89 7.44
N ILE A 3 -1.17 15.60 7.77
CA ILE A 3 -1.53 15.14 9.11
C ILE A 3 -0.39 14.29 9.67
N PRO A 4 -0.25 14.20 11.00
CA PRO A 4 0.82 13.39 11.59
C PRO A 4 0.76 11.92 11.17
N ALA A 5 1.92 11.29 11.04
CA ALA A 5 2.00 9.88 10.75
C ALA A 5 1.50 9.03 11.92
N GLU A 6 0.80 7.95 11.61
CA GLU A 6 0.34 6.96 12.59
C GLU A 6 0.74 5.55 12.10
N ILE A 7 2.04 5.31 12.04
CA ILE A 7 2.59 4.06 11.53
C ILE A 7 2.62 3.02 12.65
N VAL A 8 1.78 2.00 12.54
CA VAL A 8 1.65 0.92 13.53
C VAL A 8 2.20 -0.37 12.93
N TYR A 9 3.50 -0.41 12.80
CA TYR A 9 4.24 -1.55 12.24
C TYR A 9 4.81 -2.41 13.39
N PRO A 10 4.83 -3.74 13.32
CA PRO A 10 4.39 -4.60 12.20
C PRO A 10 2.93 -5.07 12.26
N LYS A 11 2.10 -4.48 13.11
CA LYS A 11 0.69 -4.85 13.21
C LYS A 11 -0.03 -4.67 11.88
N TYR A 12 0.21 -3.54 11.21
CA TYR A 12 -0.32 -3.25 9.88
C TYR A 12 0.83 -3.17 8.90
N PHE A 13 0.70 -3.88 7.80
CA PHE A 13 1.71 -3.93 6.76
C PHE A 13 1.06 -3.96 5.38
N HIS A 14 1.83 -3.72 4.34
CA HIS A 14 1.31 -3.45 2.98
C HIS A 14 0.94 -4.73 2.21
N LYS A 15 0.08 -5.56 2.78
CA LYS A 15 -0.50 -6.67 2.03
C LYS A 15 -1.57 -6.14 1.06
N ARG A 16 -1.89 -6.94 0.04
CA ARG A 16 -2.92 -6.61 -0.95
C ARG A 16 -4.22 -6.19 -0.28
N GLY A 17 -4.81 -5.08 -0.76
CA GLY A 17 -6.06 -4.55 -0.27
C GLY A 17 -5.95 -3.53 0.86
N MET A 18 -4.77 -3.30 1.40
CA MET A 18 -4.59 -2.29 2.45
C MET A 18 -4.72 -0.89 1.87
N PHE A 19 -5.26 0.02 2.68
CA PHE A 19 -5.56 1.40 2.31
C PHE A 19 -4.60 2.31 3.10
N ALA A 20 -3.82 3.09 2.39
CA ALA A 20 -2.77 3.88 3.01
C ALA A 20 -2.72 5.31 2.50
N ALA A 21 -2.18 6.21 3.32
CA ALA A 21 -2.04 7.61 2.95
C ALA A 21 -0.76 7.82 2.13
N ALA A 22 -0.88 8.55 1.03
CA ALA A 22 0.27 9.00 0.26
C ALA A 22 1.04 10.08 1.05
N ARG A 23 2.27 10.34 0.67
CA ARG A 23 3.10 11.39 1.27
C ARG A 23 4.29 11.73 0.39
N THR A 24 4.93 12.86 0.68
CA THR A 24 6.21 13.21 0.07
C THR A 24 7.35 12.39 0.67
N GLY A 25 8.48 12.33 -0.03
CA GLY A 25 9.62 11.52 0.37
C GLY A 25 10.32 12.01 1.65
N ASP A 26 11.14 11.14 2.23
CA ASP A 26 11.81 11.40 3.51
C ASP A 26 12.69 12.66 3.49
N ASP A 27 13.28 13.02 2.35
CA ASP A 27 14.13 14.20 2.23
C ASP A 27 13.37 15.49 2.53
N GLU A 28 12.13 15.59 2.05
CA GLU A 28 11.27 16.75 2.27
C GLU A 28 10.39 16.58 3.50
N ASN A 29 10.23 15.37 3.98
CA ASN A 29 9.25 14.99 4.99
C ASN A 29 9.81 13.91 5.92
N PRO A 30 10.85 14.25 6.72
CA PRO A 30 11.49 13.27 7.61
C PRO A 30 10.55 12.73 8.69
N GLU A 31 9.49 13.45 9.01
CA GLU A 31 8.49 13.03 9.98
C GLU A 31 7.48 12.04 9.39
N ARG A 32 7.54 11.81 8.09
CA ARG A 32 6.65 10.91 7.35
C ARG A 32 5.17 11.28 7.51
N ALA A 33 4.89 12.60 7.65
CA ALA A 33 3.52 13.10 7.73
C ALA A 33 2.73 12.75 6.48
N SER A 34 1.47 12.39 6.67
CA SER A 34 0.60 11.92 5.61
C SER A 34 -0.08 13.07 4.87
N SER A 35 -0.31 12.89 3.58
CA SER A 35 -1.22 13.76 2.83
C SER A 35 -2.63 13.65 3.42
N ALA A 36 -3.33 14.76 3.53
CA ALA A 36 -4.72 14.78 4.00
C ALA A 36 -5.71 14.49 2.87
N THR A 37 -5.24 14.41 1.62
CA THR A 37 -6.13 14.31 0.45
C THR A 37 -5.80 13.17 -0.51
N GLN A 38 -4.59 12.61 -0.44
CA GLN A 38 -4.14 11.57 -1.36
C GLN A 38 -3.91 10.26 -0.64
N PHE A 39 -4.31 9.18 -1.27
CA PHE A 39 -4.21 7.84 -0.71
C PHE A 39 -3.90 6.83 -1.82
N TYR A 40 -3.58 5.61 -1.43
CA TYR A 40 -3.44 4.50 -2.37
C TYR A 40 -4.01 3.21 -1.77
N ILE A 41 -4.33 2.27 -2.64
CA ILE A 41 -4.75 0.92 -2.27
C ILE A 41 -3.68 -0.04 -2.77
N VAL A 42 -3.19 -0.89 -1.89
CA VAL A 42 -2.11 -1.82 -2.24
C VAL A 42 -2.62 -2.91 -3.18
N THR A 43 -1.93 -3.10 -4.29
CA THR A 43 -2.14 -4.24 -5.18
C THR A 43 -0.94 -5.18 -5.12
N GLY A 44 0.18 -4.82 -5.73
CA GLY A 44 1.42 -5.57 -5.63
C GLY A 44 1.40 -6.94 -6.29
N LYS A 45 2.46 -7.71 -6.08
CA LYS A 45 2.62 -9.05 -6.62
C LYS A 45 2.75 -10.07 -5.50
N PHE A 46 2.67 -11.36 -5.83
CA PHE A 46 3.01 -12.45 -4.93
C PHE A 46 4.54 -12.57 -4.81
N PHE A 47 5.01 -12.90 -3.62
CA PHE A 47 6.44 -13.06 -3.34
C PHE A 47 6.74 -14.51 -2.98
N THR A 48 7.94 -14.96 -3.37
CA THR A 48 8.47 -16.25 -2.93
C THR A 48 9.29 -16.04 -1.65
N GLU A 49 9.56 -17.13 -0.92
CA GLU A 49 10.42 -17.05 0.27
C GLU A 49 11.80 -16.51 -0.07
N MET A 50 12.35 -16.92 -1.22
CA MET A 50 13.66 -16.44 -1.67
C MET A 50 13.66 -14.93 -1.91
N GLU A 51 12.59 -14.40 -2.51
CA GLU A 51 12.47 -12.96 -2.74
C GLU A 51 12.37 -12.19 -1.42
N LEU A 52 11.63 -12.71 -0.45
CA LEU A 52 11.50 -12.10 0.87
C LEU A 52 12.83 -12.16 1.64
N ASP A 53 13.55 -13.27 1.57
CA ASP A 53 14.88 -13.42 2.17
C ASP A 53 15.85 -12.39 1.59
N LYS A 54 15.81 -12.20 0.27
CA LYS A 54 16.65 -11.21 -0.41
C LYS A 54 16.34 -9.80 0.05
N MET A 55 15.06 -9.46 0.20
CA MET A 55 14.64 -8.14 0.68
C MET A 55 15.10 -7.90 2.13
N GLU A 56 14.99 -8.91 2.98
CA GLU A 56 15.49 -8.80 4.36
C GLU A 56 16.98 -8.48 4.38
N LYS A 57 17.73 -9.15 3.54
CA LYS A 57 19.17 -8.97 3.43
C LYS A 57 19.55 -7.59 2.92
N GLU A 58 18.89 -7.15 1.84
CA GLU A 58 19.20 -5.87 1.17
C GLU A 58 18.75 -4.66 1.98
N GLN A 59 17.64 -4.77 2.71
CA GLN A 59 17.04 -3.64 3.43
C GLN A 59 17.30 -3.69 4.94
N GLY A 60 17.94 -4.74 5.45
CA GLY A 60 18.23 -4.87 6.87
C GLY A 60 16.98 -5.00 7.74
N ILE A 61 15.93 -5.61 7.23
CA ILE A 61 14.64 -5.80 7.92
C ILE A 61 14.38 -7.28 8.17
N THR A 62 13.42 -7.57 9.03
CA THR A 62 12.97 -8.93 9.29
C THR A 62 11.45 -8.99 9.20
N PHE A 63 10.93 -9.83 8.31
CA PHE A 63 9.50 -10.05 8.20
C PHE A 63 9.03 -11.03 9.27
N THR A 64 7.88 -10.75 9.87
CA THR A 64 7.24 -11.72 10.76
C THR A 64 6.68 -12.90 9.95
N PRO A 65 6.44 -14.07 10.58
CA PRO A 65 5.79 -15.18 9.87
C PRO A 65 4.45 -14.80 9.24
N LYS A 66 3.68 -13.94 9.91
CA LYS A 66 2.40 -13.43 9.40
C LYS A 66 2.58 -12.60 8.15
N GLN A 67 3.59 -11.73 8.11
CA GLN A 67 3.92 -10.94 6.92
C GLN A 67 4.33 -11.85 5.76
N ARG A 68 5.22 -12.81 6.01
CA ARG A 68 5.67 -13.75 4.98
C ARG A 68 4.49 -14.51 4.37
N GLN A 69 3.62 -15.04 5.20
CA GLN A 69 2.44 -15.77 4.74
C GLN A 69 1.56 -14.89 3.87
N ALA A 70 1.28 -13.67 4.32
CA ALA A 70 0.44 -12.75 3.57
C ALA A 70 1.05 -12.39 2.21
N TYR A 71 2.35 -12.05 2.17
CA TYR A 71 3.01 -11.70 0.91
C TYR A 71 3.13 -12.86 -0.06
N MET A 72 3.20 -14.07 0.44
CA MET A 72 3.26 -15.27 -0.41
C MET A 72 1.89 -15.69 -0.94
N LEU A 73 0.84 -15.53 -0.16
CA LEU A 73 -0.52 -15.99 -0.50
C LEU A 73 -1.43 -14.90 -1.07
N GLU A 74 -1.27 -13.67 -0.64
CA GLU A 74 -2.14 -12.55 -1.07
C GLU A 74 -1.40 -11.54 -1.93
N GLY A 75 -0.09 -11.38 -1.70
CA GLY A 75 0.72 -10.37 -2.36
C GLY A 75 0.72 -9.04 -1.63
N GLY A 76 1.42 -8.07 -2.19
CA GLY A 76 1.50 -6.74 -1.62
C GLY A 76 2.76 -5.98 -2.04
N THR A 77 3.12 -4.98 -1.23
CA THR A 77 4.26 -4.09 -1.48
C THR A 77 5.13 -3.97 -0.23
N PRO A 78 5.89 -5.04 0.11
CA PRO A 78 6.65 -5.07 1.37
C PRO A 78 7.70 -3.97 1.51
N HIS A 79 8.17 -3.40 0.40
CA HIS A 79 9.15 -2.29 0.43
C HIS A 79 8.60 -1.00 1.05
N LEU A 80 7.29 -0.90 1.24
CA LEU A 80 6.65 0.27 1.85
C LEU A 80 6.36 0.09 3.34
N ASP A 81 6.60 -1.11 3.88
CA ASP A 81 6.29 -1.43 5.28
C ASP A 81 7.05 -0.54 6.26
N GLY A 82 6.34 -0.06 7.28
CA GLY A 82 6.92 0.81 8.31
C GLY A 82 7.18 2.25 7.86
N LYS A 83 6.79 2.61 6.65
CA LYS A 83 7.11 3.91 6.05
C LYS A 83 5.90 4.79 5.77
N TYR A 84 4.71 4.22 5.74
CA TYR A 84 3.45 4.92 5.43
C TYR A 84 2.37 4.53 6.42
N THR A 85 1.45 5.46 6.67
CA THR A 85 0.30 5.20 7.54
C THR A 85 -0.75 4.37 6.81
N ILE A 86 -1.06 3.19 7.35
CA ILE A 86 -2.14 2.33 6.88
C ILE A 86 -3.35 2.60 7.77
N PHE A 87 -4.48 2.96 7.18
CA PHE A 87 -5.65 3.35 7.96
C PHE A 87 -6.93 2.59 7.57
N GLY A 88 -6.84 1.65 6.65
CA GLY A 88 -8.01 0.87 6.26
C GLY A 88 -7.65 -0.35 5.44
N GLU A 89 -8.67 -1.12 5.11
CA GLU A 89 -8.56 -2.33 4.30
C GLU A 89 -9.79 -2.46 3.43
N VAL A 90 -9.60 -2.83 2.17
CA VAL A 90 -10.72 -3.12 1.27
C VAL A 90 -11.33 -4.46 1.67
N VAL A 91 -12.59 -4.46 2.06
CA VAL A 91 -13.30 -5.67 2.48
C VAL A 91 -14.07 -6.35 1.34
N SER A 92 -14.36 -5.61 0.27
CA SER A 92 -14.93 -6.17 -0.96
C SER A 92 -14.68 -5.22 -2.12
N GLY A 93 -14.75 -5.73 -3.35
CA GLY A 93 -14.57 -4.90 -4.54
C GLY A 93 -13.14 -4.86 -5.08
N MET A 94 -12.27 -5.77 -4.69
CA MET A 94 -10.91 -5.83 -5.24
C MET A 94 -10.87 -6.01 -6.76
N LYS A 95 -11.90 -6.58 -7.36
CA LYS A 95 -12.00 -6.67 -8.83
C LYS A 95 -12.02 -5.29 -9.47
N ALA A 96 -12.69 -4.33 -8.86
CA ALA A 96 -12.72 -2.95 -9.34
C ALA A 96 -11.33 -2.31 -9.20
N VAL A 97 -10.64 -2.56 -8.10
CA VAL A 97 -9.27 -2.07 -7.87
C VAL A 97 -8.32 -2.62 -8.93
N ASP A 98 -8.39 -3.93 -9.20
CA ASP A 98 -7.57 -4.57 -10.23
C ASP A 98 -7.85 -3.98 -11.61
N LYS A 99 -9.11 -3.72 -11.92
CA LYS A 99 -9.50 -3.12 -13.19
C LYS A 99 -8.92 -1.71 -13.35
N ILE A 100 -8.89 -0.94 -12.27
CA ILE A 100 -8.27 0.38 -12.26
C ILE A 100 -6.76 0.27 -12.48
N GLN A 101 -6.10 -0.66 -11.80
CA GLN A 101 -4.66 -0.87 -11.91
C GLN A 101 -4.22 -1.17 -13.34
N PHE A 102 -5.00 -1.98 -14.05
CA PHE A 102 -4.66 -2.40 -15.42
C PHE A 102 -5.23 -1.48 -16.50
N THR A 103 -5.76 -0.32 -16.12
CA THR A 103 -6.24 0.69 -17.06
C THR A 103 -5.07 1.28 -17.86
N GLU A 104 -5.30 1.54 -19.14
CA GLU A 104 -4.33 2.22 -19.99
C GLU A 104 -4.04 3.62 -19.43
N THR A 105 -2.75 3.96 -19.34
CA THR A 105 -2.28 5.23 -18.81
C THR A 105 -1.41 5.97 -19.81
N ASN A 106 -1.26 7.28 -19.62
CA ASN A 106 -0.34 8.09 -20.41
C ASN A 106 1.08 8.09 -19.81
N ALA A 107 1.97 8.92 -20.35
CA ALA A 107 3.37 9.01 -19.90
C ALA A 107 3.52 9.43 -18.43
N ASP A 108 2.51 10.08 -17.84
CA ASP A 108 2.51 10.52 -16.44
C ASP A 108 1.79 9.51 -15.53
N ASP A 109 1.55 8.30 -16.00
CA ASP A 109 0.80 7.25 -15.31
C ASP A 109 -0.65 7.63 -14.99
N ARG A 110 -1.17 8.63 -15.70
CA ARG A 110 -2.57 9.03 -15.58
C ARG A 110 -3.44 8.18 -16.50
N PRO A 111 -4.60 7.68 -16.05
CA PRO A 111 -5.51 6.95 -16.93
C PRO A 111 -5.91 7.79 -18.14
N VAL A 112 -5.86 7.17 -19.33
CA VAL A 112 -6.25 7.82 -20.59
C VAL A 112 -7.70 8.28 -20.53
N LYS A 113 -8.58 7.43 -19.95
CA LYS A 113 -9.96 7.80 -19.66
C LYS A 113 -10.08 8.12 -18.18
N ASN A 114 -10.75 9.22 -17.84
CA ASN A 114 -10.94 9.61 -16.45
C ASN A 114 -11.65 8.52 -15.66
N ILE A 115 -11.08 8.20 -14.48
CA ILE A 115 -11.68 7.30 -13.51
C ILE A 115 -12.18 8.14 -12.35
N LYS A 116 -13.46 8.05 -12.05
CA LYS A 116 -14.08 8.84 -10.97
C LYS A 116 -14.54 7.94 -9.84
N ILE A 117 -14.22 8.34 -8.63
CA ILE A 117 -14.76 7.70 -7.43
C ILE A 117 -16.14 8.32 -7.18
N LYS A 118 -17.19 7.53 -7.40
CA LYS A 118 -18.57 8.02 -7.20
C LYS A 118 -18.98 8.00 -5.75
N SER A 119 -18.54 6.98 -5.01
CA SER A 119 -18.85 6.86 -3.59
C SER A 119 -17.86 5.93 -2.91
N MET A 120 -17.64 6.18 -1.63
CA MET A 120 -16.88 5.31 -0.73
C MET A 120 -17.62 5.26 0.59
N LYS A 121 -17.65 4.08 1.21
CA LYS A 121 -18.29 3.89 2.52
C LYS A 121 -17.34 3.16 3.45
N ILE A 122 -17.31 3.61 4.70
CA ILE A 122 -16.64 2.89 5.78
C ILE A 122 -17.64 1.90 6.35
N VAL A 123 -17.24 0.63 6.40
CA VAL A 123 -18.08 -0.43 6.96
C VAL A 123 -17.45 -0.99 8.22
N ASN A 124 -18.28 -1.27 9.21
CA ASN A 124 -17.84 -1.92 10.43
C ASN A 124 -17.84 -3.43 10.21
N LYS A 125 -16.77 -4.08 10.61
CA LYS A 125 -16.67 -5.53 10.59
C LYS A 125 -17.39 -6.13 11.79
#